data_004748e47bc1e2290a3841b3ac3e2266
#
_entry.id   004748e47bc1e2290a3841b3ac3e2266
#
_cell.length_a   1.000
_cell.length_b   1.000
_cell.length_c   1.000
_cell.angle_alpha   90.00
_cell.angle_beta   90.00
_cell.angle_gamma   90.00
#
_symmetry.space_group_name_H-M   'P 1'
#
loop_
_entity.id
_entity.type
_entity.pdbx_description
1 polymer ?
#
loop_
_entity_poly.entity_id
_entity_poly.type
_entity_poly.pdbx_seq_one_letter_code
_entity_poly.pdbx_strand_id
1 'polypeptide(L)'
;MRKFRNLLISAITISSVLLPLEITKAQEKIEVIPLIQSTKGLGGEKISYPRWKQAELRFFKVIIPVGAKTPTHTHPAPMVVLLAKGELKHTRGDVINYFSSKQSFIESNNGDEHFVENIGNEPAILYVVAASAVGLPTTVNK
;
A
#
# COMPACT_ATOMS: atom_id res chain seq x y z
N MET A 1 5.51 26.57 94.98
CA MET A 1 6.56 26.73 93.98
C MET A 1 6.25 25.78 92.80
N ARG A 2 5.64 26.29 91.66
CA ARG A 2 5.27 25.52 90.47
C ARG A 2 6.36 25.70 89.45
N LYS A 3 7.01 24.59 89.01
CA LYS A 3 8.01 24.56 87.95
C LYS A 3 7.25 24.47 86.56
N PHE A 4 7.43 25.48 85.75
CA PHE A 4 7.02 25.45 84.35
C PHE A 4 8.02 24.62 83.52
N ARG A 5 7.54 23.57 82.90
CA ARG A 5 8.31 22.79 81.87
C ARG A 5 8.05 23.41 80.51
N ASN A 6 9.07 24.02 79.93
CA ASN A 6 9.01 24.47 78.51
C ASN A 6 9.00 23.28 77.59
N LEU A 7 7.96 23.15 76.81
CA LEU A 7 7.85 22.17 75.74
C LEU A 7 8.40 22.80 74.46
N LEU A 8 9.53 22.35 73.95
CA LEU A 8 10.08 22.72 72.66
C LEU A 8 9.37 21.91 71.58
N ILE A 9 8.55 22.57 70.75
CA ILE A 9 7.93 21.99 69.57
C ILE A 9 8.90 22.18 68.39
N SER A 10 9.53 21.08 67.97
CA SER A 10 10.42 21.07 66.81
C SER A 10 9.51 20.95 65.51
N ALA A 11 9.51 22.00 64.71
CA ALA A 11 8.80 21.99 63.42
C ALA A 11 9.64 21.25 62.38
N ILE A 12 9.16 20.11 61.96
CA ILE A 12 9.76 19.35 60.81
C ILE A 12 9.19 19.94 59.53
N THR A 13 10.01 20.68 58.80
CA THR A 13 9.71 21.14 57.44
C THR A 13 9.95 20.00 56.44
N ILE A 14 8.88 19.41 55.91
CA ILE A 14 8.94 18.43 54.82
C ILE A 14 9.10 19.23 53.52
N SER A 15 10.32 19.26 52.97
CA SER A 15 10.58 19.82 51.65
C SER A 15 10.21 18.77 50.59
N SER A 16 9.06 18.96 49.93
CA SER A 16 8.66 18.13 48.81
C SER A 16 9.49 18.49 47.57
N VAL A 17 10.47 17.65 47.22
CA VAL A 17 11.21 17.74 45.98
C VAL A 17 10.31 17.21 44.86
N LEU A 18 9.70 18.11 44.08
CA LEU A 18 9.04 17.78 42.84
C LEU A 18 10.11 17.44 41.78
N LEU A 19 10.37 16.15 41.58
CA LEU A 19 11.15 15.70 40.43
C LEU A 19 10.35 15.92 39.15
N PRO A 20 10.92 16.56 38.11
CA PRO A 20 10.25 16.67 36.84
C PRO A 20 10.04 15.27 36.24
N LEU A 21 8.78 14.90 35.93
CA LEU A 21 8.49 13.73 35.13
C LEU A 21 8.98 14.03 33.70
N GLU A 22 10.14 13.48 33.36
CA GLU A 22 10.56 13.43 31.96
C GLU A 22 9.65 12.47 31.22
N ILE A 23 8.71 13.03 30.45
CA ILE A 23 7.91 12.26 29.49
C ILE A 23 8.85 11.93 28.33
N THR A 24 9.51 10.77 28.41
CA THR A 24 10.24 10.21 27.28
C THR A 24 9.22 9.88 26.19
N LYS A 25 9.17 10.71 25.15
CA LYS A 25 8.39 10.46 23.95
C LYS A 25 8.95 9.19 23.33
N ALA A 26 8.18 8.09 23.39
CA ALA A 26 8.57 6.84 22.74
C ALA A 26 8.78 7.14 21.26
N GLN A 27 9.97 6.85 20.73
CA GLN A 27 10.26 6.98 19.30
C GLN A 27 9.41 5.95 18.55
N GLU A 28 8.51 6.43 17.69
CA GLU A 28 7.70 5.57 16.83
C GLU A 28 8.64 4.71 15.96
N LYS A 29 8.41 3.41 15.95
CA LYS A 29 9.20 2.47 15.14
C LYS A 29 8.77 2.57 13.69
N ILE A 30 9.75 2.51 12.77
CA ILE A 30 9.47 2.36 11.34
C ILE A 30 8.82 0.99 11.14
N GLU A 31 7.63 0.98 10.54
CA GLU A 31 6.91 -0.23 10.18
C GLU A 31 6.98 -0.44 8.67
N VAL A 32 7.29 -1.67 8.24
CA VAL A 32 7.31 -2.06 6.83
C VAL A 32 6.25 -3.12 6.62
N ILE A 33 5.20 -2.74 5.89
CA ILE A 33 4.06 -3.60 5.61
C ILE A 33 4.11 -3.98 4.12
N PRO A 34 4.36 -5.26 3.76
CA PRO A 34 4.28 -5.69 2.37
C PRO A 34 2.83 -5.68 1.90
N LEU A 35 2.54 -4.94 0.84
CA LEU A 35 1.18 -4.87 0.26
C LEU A 35 0.91 -6.05 -0.68
N ILE A 36 1.94 -6.53 -1.38
CA ILE A 36 1.88 -7.72 -2.22
C ILE A 36 3.28 -8.30 -2.46
N GLN A 37 3.38 -9.63 -2.48
CA GLN A 37 4.59 -10.36 -2.86
C GLN A 37 4.18 -11.66 -3.54
N SER A 38 4.62 -11.88 -4.78
CA SER A 38 4.31 -13.11 -5.52
C SER A 38 5.34 -13.36 -6.61
N THR A 39 5.49 -14.62 -6.99
CA THR A 39 6.22 -15.06 -8.19
C THR A 39 5.30 -15.34 -9.37
N LYS A 40 4.00 -15.11 -9.17
CA LYS A 40 2.95 -15.36 -10.14
C LYS A 40 2.05 -14.13 -10.29
N GLY A 41 1.50 -13.97 -11.47
CA GLY A 41 0.43 -13.04 -11.74
C GLY A 41 -0.93 -13.50 -11.20
N LEU A 42 -1.95 -12.69 -11.40
CA LEU A 42 -3.31 -12.90 -10.90
C LEU A 42 -3.96 -14.18 -11.42
N GLY A 43 -3.64 -14.62 -12.63
CA GLY A 43 -4.12 -15.86 -13.23
C GLY A 43 -3.30 -17.11 -12.84
N GLY A 44 -2.30 -16.97 -11.97
CA GLY A 44 -1.44 -18.09 -11.54
C GLY A 44 -0.23 -18.36 -12.44
N GLU A 45 -0.08 -17.65 -13.55
CA GLU A 45 1.03 -17.73 -14.50
C GLU A 45 2.33 -17.15 -13.91
N LYS A 46 3.48 -17.72 -14.30
CA LYS A 46 4.79 -17.26 -13.81
C LYS A 46 5.11 -15.86 -14.34
N ILE A 47 5.69 -15.03 -13.49
CA ILE A 47 6.23 -13.73 -13.86
C ILE A 47 7.58 -13.94 -14.56
N SER A 48 7.84 -13.21 -15.66
CA SER A 48 9.15 -13.10 -16.26
C SER A 48 9.47 -11.65 -16.63
N TYR A 49 10.77 -11.32 -16.69
CA TYR A 49 11.21 -9.97 -17.06
C TYR A 49 11.75 -9.96 -18.48
N PRO A 50 11.56 -8.90 -19.25
CA PRO A 50 12.13 -8.75 -20.59
C PRO A 50 13.65 -8.50 -20.49
N ARG A 51 14.44 -9.58 -20.53
CA ARG A 51 15.91 -9.53 -20.32
C ARG A 51 16.74 -9.18 -21.55
N TRP A 52 16.13 -9.17 -22.73
CA TRP A 52 16.80 -8.95 -24.02
C TRP A 52 16.89 -7.49 -24.46
N LYS A 53 16.38 -6.58 -23.67
CA LYS A 53 16.40 -5.14 -23.91
C LYS A 53 16.86 -4.38 -22.67
N GLN A 54 17.20 -3.10 -22.84
CA GLN A 54 17.49 -2.20 -21.73
C GLN A 54 16.28 -2.12 -20.80
N ALA A 55 16.50 -2.37 -19.51
CA ALA A 55 15.45 -2.31 -18.52
C ALA A 55 14.88 -0.89 -18.38
N GLU A 56 13.58 -0.80 -18.18
CA GLU A 56 12.84 0.44 -17.93
C GLU A 56 11.80 0.20 -16.85
N LEU A 57 11.80 1.04 -15.81
CA LEU A 57 10.73 1.07 -14.83
C LEU A 57 9.75 2.20 -15.20
N ARG A 58 8.48 1.87 -15.21
CA ARG A 58 7.40 2.85 -15.45
C ARG A 58 6.52 2.89 -14.22
N PHE A 59 6.22 4.11 -13.78
CA PHE A 59 5.22 4.36 -12.73
C PHE A 59 4.20 5.35 -13.27
N PHE A 60 2.93 4.97 -13.27
CA PHE A 60 1.86 5.80 -13.82
C PHE A 60 0.56 5.64 -13.05
N LYS A 61 -0.31 6.62 -13.22
CA LYS A 61 -1.66 6.66 -12.67
C LYS A 61 -2.65 6.37 -13.79
N VAL A 62 -3.58 5.47 -13.52
CA VAL A 62 -4.74 5.19 -14.39
C VAL A 62 -6.00 5.68 -13.68
N ILE A 63 -6.89 6.35 -14.42
CA ILE A 63 -8.20 6.75 -13.93
C ILE A 63 -9.24 6.11 -14.84
N ILE A 64 -10.10 5.28 -14.25
CA ILE A 64 -11.20 4.62 -14.97
C ILE A 64 -12.51 5.27 -14.49
N PRO A 65 -13.21 6.02 -15.37
CA PRO A 65 -14.51 6.61 -15.04
C PRO A 65 -15.53 5.57 -14.60
N VAL A 66 -16.57 6.00 -13.92
CA VAL A 66 -17.70 5.13 -13.51
C VAL A 66 -18.28 4.40 -14.71
N GLY A 67 -18.42 3.08 -14.61
CA GLY A 67 -18.94 2.20 -15.65
C GLY A 67 -18.04 2.03 -16.88
N ALA A 68 -16.86 2.68 -16.90
CA ALA A 68 -15.92 2.50 -18.00
C ALA A 68 -15.16 1.17 -17.87
N LYS A 69 -14.75 0.65 -19.04
CA LYS A 69 -14.05 -0.62 -19.20
C LYS A 69 -12.83 -0.40 -20.10
N THR A 70 -11.69 -1.01 -19.76
CA THR A 70 -10.54 -1.03 -20.68
C THR A 70 -10.82 -1.91 -21.90
N PRO A 71 -10.18 -1.65 -23.04
CA PRO A 71 -10.12 -2.65 -24.11
C PRO A 71 -9.58 -3.98 -23.59
N THR A 72 -9.92 -5.09 -24.24
CA THR A 72 -9.28 -6.38 -23.98
C THR A 72 -7.81 -6.30 -24.40
N HIS A 73 -6.90 -6.69 -23.52
CA HIS A 73 -5.46 -6.51 -23.74
C HIS A 73 -4.62 -7.53 -22.97
N THR A 74 -3.34 -7.56 -23.32
CA THR A 74 -2.26 -8.26 -22.60
C THR A 74 -1.14 -7.29 -22.24
N HIS A 75 -0.19 -7.73 -21.40
CA HIS A 75 0.99 -6.96 -21.03
C HIS A 75 2.27 -7.66 -21.48
N PRO A 76 3.20 -6.96 -22.18
CA PRO A 76 4.50 -7.52 -22.54
C PRO A 76 5.52 -7.51 -21.40
N ALA A 77 5.20 -6.91 -20.25
CA ALA A 77 6.01 -6.83 -19.05
C ALA A 77 5.14 -6.96 -17.80
N PRO A 78 5.67 -7.53 -16.69
CA PRO A 78 4.90 -7.69 -15.46
C PRO A 78 4.66 -6.35 -14.78
N MET A 79 3.53 -6.24 -14.11
CA MET A 79 3.11 -5.02 -13.40
C MET A 79 2.61 -5.33 -12.00
N VAL A 80 2.88 -4.40 -11.08
CA VAL A 80 2.19 -4.32 -9.79
C VAL A 80 1.17 -3.21 -9.87
N VAL A 81 -0.06 -3.52 -9.50
CA VAL A 81 -1.19 -2.58 -9.50
C VAL A 81 -1.67 -2.38 -8.07
N LEU A 82 -1.82 -1.13 -7.66
CA LEU A 82 -2.52 -0.73 -6.44
C LEU A 82 -3.80 0.00 -6.82
N LEU A 83 -4.95 -0.52 -6.45
CA LEU A 83 -6.22 0.21 -6.51
C LEU A 83 -6.28 1.16 -5.31
N ALA A 84 -5.95 2.43 -5.54
CA ALA A 84 -5.93 3.45 -4.48
C ALA A 84 -7.35 3.91 -4.10
N LYS A 85 -8.29 3.88 -5.06
CA LYS A 85 -9.67 4.35 -4.88
C LYS A 85 -10.62 3.63 -5.84
N GLY A 86 -11.87 3.40 -5.42
CA GLY A 86 -12.94 2.83 -6.24
C GLY A 86 -13.03 1.30 -6.13
N GLU A 87 -13.77 0.72 -7.07
CA GLU A 87 -14.04 -0.71 -7.15
C GLU A 87 -13.85 -1.21 -8.58
N LEU A 88 -13.16 -2.33 -8.74
CA LEU A 88 -12.88 -2.93 -10.04
C LEU A 88 -13.38 -4.37 -10.12
N LYS A 89 -13.85 -4.72 -11.30
CA LYS A 89 -14.00 -6.09 -11.76
C LYS A 89 -12.92 -6.36 -12.81
N HIS A 90 -12.09 -7.37 -12.56
CA HIS A 90 -11.08 -7.86 -13.48
C HIS A 90 -11.59 -9.17 -14.09
N THR A 91 -11.65 -9.24 -15.41
CA THR A 91 -12.12 -10.43 -16.16
C THR A 91 -11.01 -10.95 -17.04
N ARG A 92 -10.69 -12.25 -16.89
CA ARG A 92 -9.71 -12.99 -17.69
C ARG A 92 -10.32 -14.34 -18.08
N GLY A 93 -10.77 -14.47 -19.31
CA GLY A 93 -11.58 -15.61 -19.73
C GLY A 93 -12.79 -15.78 -18.81
N ASP A 94 -12.95 -16.96 -18.21
CA ASP A 94 -14.04 -17.27 -17.28
C ASP A 94 -13.72 -16.88 -15.82
N VAL A 95 -12.49 -16.41 -15.55
CA VAL A 95 -12.07 -16.01 -14.20
C VAL A 95 -12.40 -14.55 -13.96
N ILE A 96 -13.14 -14.28 -12.90
CA ILE A 96 -13.53 -12.94 -12.47
C ILE A 96 -12.98 -12.69 -11.07
N ASN A 97 -12.29 -11.56 -10.89
CA ASN A 97 -11.81 -11.08 -9.61
C ASN A 97 -12.41 -9.69 -9.34
N TYR A 98 -12.72 -9.43 -8.08
CA TYR A 98 -13.21 -8.13 -7.61
C TYR A 98 -12.18 -7.50 -6.68
N PHE A 99 -11.94 -6.21 -6.86
CA PHE A 99 -11.01 -5.42 -6.05
C PHE A 99 -11.70 -4.19 -5.50
N SER A 100 -11.40 -3.87 -4.26
CA SER A 100 -11.76 -2.62 -3.60
C SER A 100 -10.52 -1.80 -3.24
N SER A 101 -10.73 -0.55 -2.85
CA SER A 101 -9.67 0.39 -2.47
C SER A 101 -8.65 -0.22 -1.52
N LYS A 102 -7.37 0.08 -1.75
CA LYS A 102 -6.16 -0.39 -1.03
C LYS A 102 -5.76 -1.84 -1.33
N GLN A 103 -6.46 -2.55 -2.18
CA GLN A 103 -6.04 -3.87 -2.65
C GLN A 103 -5.04 -3.76 -3.80
N SER A 104 -4.13 -4.74 -3.88
CA SER A 104 -3.10 -4.83 -4.91
C SER A 104 -3.18 -6.16 -5.62
N PHE A 105 -2.76 -6.17 -6.89
CA PHE A 105 -2.62 -7.38 -7.67
C PHE A 105 -1.42 -7.29 -8.63
N ILE A 106 -1.01 -8.41 -9.18
CA ILE A 106 0.10 -8.49 -10.13
C ILE A 106 -0.44 -8.99 -11.47
N GLU A 107 -0.13 -8.24 -12.53
CA GLU A 107 -0.31 -8.67 -13.90
C GLU A 107 0.98 -9.26 -14.43
N SER A 108 0.90 -10.47 -14.99
CA SER A 108 2.03 -11.14 -15.61
C SER A 108 2.10 -10.82 -17.10
N ASN A 109 3.30 -10.82 -17.65
CA ASN A 109 3.53 -10.75 -19.08
C ASN A 109 3.30 -12.08 -19.82
N ASN A 110 2.98 -13.15 -19.09
CA ASN A 110 2.59 -14.45 -19.64
C ASN A 110 1.10 -14.74 -19.41
N GLY A 111 0.34 -13.72 -19.04
CA GLY A 111 -1.09 -13.85 -18.79
C GLY A 111 -1.94 -13.80 -20.05
N ASP A 112 -3.12 -14.39 -19.94
CA ASP A 112 -4.14 -14.34 -20.99
C ASP A 112 -4.74 -12.95 -21.13
N GLU A 113 -5.49 -12.77 -22.22
CA GLU A 113 -6.25 -11.55 -22.47
C GLU A 113 -7.22 -11.24 -21.33
N HIS A 114 -7.27 -9.98 -20.96
CA HIS A 114 -8.12 -9.52 -19.87
C HIS A 114 -8.56 -8.06 -20.08
N PHE A 115 -9.51 -7.66 -19.25
CA PHE A 115 -9.94 -6.28 -19.13
C PHE A 115 -10.36 -5.98 -17.70
N VAL A 116 -10.35 -4.70 -17.34
CA VAL A 116 -10.87 -4.20 -16.07
C VAL A 116 -12.04 -3.24 -16.31
N GLU A 117 -13.02 -3.28 -15.42
CA GLU A 117 -14.23 -2.46 -15.46
C GLU A 117 -14.39 -1.78 -14.09
N ASN A 118 -14.66 -0.48 -14.09
CA ASN A 118 -15.04 0.21 -12.87
C ASN A 118 -16.52 -0.07 -12.58
N ILE A 119 -16.77 -0.84 -11.53
CA ILE A 119 -18.11 -1.22 -11.06
C ILE A 119 -18.60 -0.37 -9.90
N GLY A 120 -17.77 0.55 -9.40
CA GLY A 120 -18.10 1.46 -8.31
C GLY A 120 -18.92 2.67 -8.78
N ASN A 121 -19.24 3.54 -7.83
CA ASN A 121 -20.02 4.77 -8.06
C ASN A 121 -19.14 6.03 -8.16
N GLU A 122 -17.82 5.88 -8.19
CA GLU A 122 -16.83 6.96 -8.33
C GLU A 122 -15.70 6.53 -9.27
N PRO A 123 -14.88 7.46 -9.81
CA PRO A 123 -13.73 7.09 -10.62
C PRO A 123 -12.76 6.18 -9.87
N ALA A 124 -12.40 5.06 -10.46
CA ALA A 124 -11.36 4.18 -9.94
C ALA A 124 -9.98 4.76 -10.25
N ILE A 125 -9.10 4.80 -9.24
CA ILE A 125 -7.74 5.32 -9.34
C ILE A 125 -6.76 4.20 -9.06
N LEU A 126 -5.92 3.89 -10.05
CA LEU A 126 -4.87 2.88 -9.94
C LEU A 126 -3.51 3.53 -10.04
N TYR A 127 -2.57 3.04 -9.24
CA TYR A 127 -1.14 3.28 -9.42
C TYR A 127 -0.50 1.99 -9.89
N VAL A 128 0.29 2.08 -10.95
CA VAL A 128 0.85 0.92 -11.63
C VAL A 128 2.36 1.08 -11.77
N VAL A 129 3.11 0.07 -11.35
CA VAL A 129 4.54 -0.05 -11.61
C VAL A 129 4.76 -1.19 -12.60
N ALA A 130 5.33 -0.89 -13.76
CA ALA A 130 5.71 -1.89 -14.75
C ALA A 130 7.22 -2.08 -14.78
N ALA A 131 7.68 -3.33 -14.63
CA ALA A 131 9.07 -3.72 -14.81
C ALA A 131 9.31 -4.07 -16.29
N SER A 132 9.43 -3.05 -17.11
CA SER A 132 9.40 -3.09 -18.58
C SER A 132 10.82 -3.02 -19.21
N ALA A 133 10.86 -2.79 -20.48
CA ALA A 133 12.08 -2.50 -21.24
C ALA A 133 11.81 -1.43 -22.31
N VAL A 134 12.85 -0.70 -22.67
CA VAL A 134 12.78 0.38 -23.68
C VAL A 134 12.16 -0.12 -24.98
N GLY A 135 11.16 0.62 -25.47
CA GLY A 135 10.44 0.33 -26.70
C GLY A 135 9.36 -0.76 -26.61
N LEU A 136 9.09 -1.34 -25.42
CA LEU A 136 7.91 -2.18 -25.24
C LEU A 136 6.67 -1.30 -24.96
N PRO A 137 5.50 -1.61 -25.53
CA PRO A 137 4.26 -0.96 -25.14
C PRO A 137 3.87 -1.36 -23.71
N THR A 138 3.04 -0.57 -23.06
CA THR A 138 2.49 -0.93 -21.74
C THR A 138 1.43 -2.01 -21.86
N THR A 139 0.61 -1.91 -22.92
CA THR A 139 -0.48 -2.86 -23.25
C THR A 139 -0.42 -3.21 -24.73
N VAL A 140 -0.90 -4.39 -25.06
CA VAL A 140 -1.16 -4.83 -26.43
C VAL A 140 -2.66 -5.10 -26.52
N ASN A 141 -3.39 -4.22 -27.18
CA ASN A 141 -4.83 -4.35 -27.38
C ASN A 141 -5.15 -5.44 -28.41
N LYS A 142 -6.33 -6.05 -28.25
CA LYS A 142 -6.86 -7.11 -29.10
C LYS A 142 -8.14 -6.67 -29.80
#